data_33548bb12b53a3bb63d0639a3a104f5f
#
_entry.id   33548bb12b53a3bb63d0639a3a104f5f
#
_cell.length_a   1.000
_cell.length_b   1.000
_cell.length_c   1.000
_cell.angle_alpha   90.00
_cell.angle_beta   90.00
_cell.angle_gamma   90.00
#
_symmetry.space_group_name_H-M   'P 1'
#
loop_
_entity.id
_entity.type
_entity.pdbx_description
1 polymer ?
#
loop_
_entity_poly.entity_id
_entity_poly.type
_entity_poly.pdbx_seq_one_letter_code
_entity_poly.pdbx_strand_id
1 'polypeptide(L)'
;NISSIEVEAVLLRHPSVQEVAVVGLPHEKWGEAPHAFVVLRPGATLAEEELRAFARERLAGFKVPKGMTVLPELPKTATGKIQKYVLRGGRTAIAAQ
;
A
#
# COMPACT_ATOMS: atom_id res chain seq x y z
N ASN A 1 6.26 -3.31 -15.68
CA ASN A 1 6.68 -3.57 -14.29
C ASN A 1 6.65 -2.30 -13.47
N ILE A 2 5.99 -2.37 -12.34
CA ILE A 2 5.84 -1.22 -11.46
C ILE A 2 6.90 -1.28 -10.37
N SER A 3 7.63 -0.16 -10.21
CA SER A 3 8.57 -0.06 -9.11
C SER A 3 7.81 0.28 -7.84
N SER A 4 7.65 -0.69 -6.96
CA SER A 4 6.94 -0.44 -5.71
C SER A 4 7.70 0.55 -4.83
N ILE A 5 9.03 0.59 -4.96
CA ILE A 5 9.86 1.52 -4.21
C ILE A 5 9.53 2.96 -4.57
N GLU A 6 9.37 3.24 -5.87
CA GLU A 6 9.01 4.57 -6.33
C GLU A 6 7.63 4.99 -5.79
N VAL A 7 6.67 4.07 -5.87
CA VAL A 7 5.32 4.36 -5.41
C VAL A 7 5.31 4.59 -3.90
N GLU A 8 6.01 3.74 -3.15
CA GLU A 8 6.10 3.88 -1.70
C GLU A 8 6.72 5.22 -1.31
N ALA A 9 7.76 5.63 -2.01
CA ALA A 9 8.44 6.88 -1.69
C ALA A 9 7.49 8.07 -1.86
N VAL A 10 6.66 8.03 -2.91
CA VAL A 10 5.69 9.09 -3.14
C VAL A 10 4.61 9.09 -2.06
N LEU A 11 4.05 7.92 -1.74
CA LEU A 11 2.97 7.85 -0.75
C LEU A 11 3.43 8.24 0.64
N LEU A 12 4.68 7.97 0.98
CA LEU A 12 5.23 8.37 2.27
C LEU A 12 5.28 9.89 2.45
N ARG A 13 5.17 10.64 1.37
CA ARG A 13 5.17 12.10 1.45
C ARG A 13 3.83 12.65 1.92
N HIS A 14 2.79 11.82 1.93
CA HIS A 14 1.49 12.28 2.40
C HIS A 14 1.54 12.47 3.92
N PRO A 15 1.05 13.61 4.44
CA PRO A 15 1.20 13.93 5.86
C PRO A 15 0.51 12.95 6.81
N SER A 16 -0.49 12.20 6.35
CA SER A 16 -1.19 11.23 7.20
C SER A 16 -0.54 9.85 7.22
N VAL A 17 0.44 9.60 6.36
CA VAL A 17 1.03 8.27 6.21
C VAL A 17 2.29 8.16 7.05
N GLN A 18 2.32 7.16 7.93
CA GLN A 18 3.50 6.87 8.74
C GLN A 18 4.37 5.79 8.08
N GLU A 19 3.74 4.73 7.57
CA GLU A 19 4.43 3.66 6.86
C GLU A 19 3.57 3.22 5.70
N VAL A 20 4.20 2.68 4.67
CA VAL A 20 3.47 2.16 3.52
C VAL A 20 4.26 1.04 2.89
N ALA A 21 3.55 0.03 2.41
CA ALA A 21 4.11 -1.04 1.60
C ALA A 21 3.19 -1.25 0.41
N VAL A 22 3.76 -1.24 -0.78
CA VAL A 22 2.99 -1.46 -2.01
C VAL A 22 3.33 -2.82 -2.55
N VAL A 23 2.30 -3.64 -2.78
CA VAL A 23 2.48 -4.97 -3.36
C VAL A 23 1.49 -5.14 -4.51
N GLY A 24 1.85 -6.02 -5.45
CA GLY A 24 0.92 -6.38 -6.52
C GLY A 24 -0.07 -7.41 -6.01
N LEU A 25 -1.34 -7.13 -6.18
CA LEU A 25 -2.40 -8.07 -5.84
C LEU A 25 -3.17 -8.43 -7.09
N PRO A 26 -3.78 -9.62 -7.13
CA PRO A 26 -4.58 -10.02 -8.29
C PRO A 26 -5.69 -9.00 -8.56
N HIS A 27 -5.90 -8.71 -9.83
CA HIS A 27 -6.92 -7.76 -10.26
C HIS A 27 -7.56 -8.32 -11.52
N GLU A 28 -8.87 -8.41 -11.54
CA GLU A 28 -9.57 -9.09 -12.64
C GLU A 28 -9.37 -8.40 -13.98
N LYS A 29 -9.15 -7.10 -14.00
CA LYS A 29 -8.97 -6.36 -15.24
C LYS A 29 -7.51 -6.30 -15.69
N TRP A 30 -6.59 -6.17 -14.75
CA TRP A 30 -5.18 -5.90 -15.05
C TRP A 30 -4.27 -7.10 -14.82
N GLY A 31 -4.82 -8.21 -14.31
CA GLY A 31 -4.03 -9.35 -13.90
C GLY A 31 -3.40 -9.13 -12.54
N GLU A 32 -2.64 -8.07 -12.40
CA GLU A 32 -2.05 -7.65 -11.13
C GLU A 32 -2.03 -6.14 -11.08
N ALA A 33 -2.34 -5.57 -9.92
CA ALA A 33 -2.36 -4.13 -9.75
C ALA A 33 -1.74 -3.75 -8.41
N PRO A 34 -1.13 -2.57 -8.32
CA PRO A 34 -0.53 -2.14 -7.07
C PRO A 34 -1.60 -1.85 -6.01
N HIS A 35 -1.34 -2.33 -4.80
CA HIS A 35 -2.20 -2.12 -3.65
C HIS A 35 -1.36 -1.56 -2.52
N ALA A 36 -1.83 -0.49 -1.87
CA ALA A 36 -1.09 0.16 -0.80
C ALA A 36 -1.59 -0.31 0.56
N PHE A 37 -0.66 -0.83 1.37
CA PHE A 37 -0.93 -1.13 2.78
C PHE A 37 -0.31 -0.01 3.58
N VAL A 38 -1.14 0.71 4.33
CA VAL A 38 -0.77 1.98 4.94
C VAL A 38 -0.94 1.91 6.45
N VAL A 39 0.07 2.41 7.17
CA VAL A 39 -0.06 2.69 8.60
C VAL A 39 -0.16 4.19 8.73
N LEU A 40 -1.24 4.65 9.36
CA LEU A 40 -1.46 6.09 9.52
C LEU A 40 -0.74 6.61 10.77
N ARG A 41 -0.42 7.89 10.74
CA ARG A 41 0.10 8.55 11.94
C ARG A 41 -0.98 8.57 13.01
N PRO A 42 -0.60 8.56 14.29
CA PRO A 42 -1.59 8.58 15.37
C PRO A 42 -2.58 9.73 15.19
N GLY A 43 -3.86 9.41 15.28
CA GLY A 43 -4.92 10.39 15.15
C GLY A 43 -5.26 10.81 13.73
N ALA A 44 -4.50 10.35 12.73
CA ALA A 44 -4.75 10.72 11.35
C ALA A 44 -5.83 9.84 10.72
N THR A 45 -6.49 10.40 9.71
CA THR A 45 -7.42 9.65 8.88
C THR A 45 -7.05 9.88 7.42
N LEU A 46 -7.41 8.93 6.57
CA LEU A 46 -7.08 9.04 5.15
C LEU A 46 -8.05 8.17 4.36
N ALA A 47 -8.81 8.80 3.46
CA ALA A 47 -9.70 8.07 2.57
C ALA A 47 -8.92 7.54 1.38
N GLU A 48 -9.35 6.40 0.84
CA GLU A 48 -8.70 5.81 -0.32
C GLU A 48 -8.64 6.78 -1.50
N GLU A 49 -9.73 7.51 -1.75
CA GLU A 49 -9.77 8.48 -2.84
C GLU A 49 -8.77 9.62 -2.64
N GLU A 50 -8.58 10.02 -1.40
CA GLU A 50 -7.60 11.08 -1.10
C GLU A 50 -6.19 10.60 -1.41
N LEU A 51 -5.89 9.36 -1.04
CA LEU A 51 -4.56 8.80 -1.32
C LEU A 51 -4.34 8.67 -2.82
N ARG A 52 -5.37 8.22 -3.55
CA ARG A 52 -5.25 8.06 -5.00
C ARG A 52 -5.09 9.41 -5.70
N ALA A 53 -5.82 10.43 -5.26
CA ALA A 53 -5.68 11.76 -5.83
C ALA A 53 -4.26 12.30 -5.60
N PHE A 54 -3.72 12.09 -4.41
CA PHE A 54 -2.36 12.48 -4.10
C PHE A 54 -1.36 11.78 -5.02
N ALA A 55 -1.58 10.49 -5.24
CA ALA A 55 -0.69 9.70 -6.10
C ALA A 55 -0.80 10.11 -7.57
N ARG A 56 -2.02 10.40 -8.04
CA ARG A 56 -2.24 10.78 -9.44
C ARG A 56 -1.47 12.03 -9.84
N GLU A 57 -1.29 12.94 -8.91
CA GLU A 57 -0.58 14.18 -9.19
C GLU A 57 0.92 13.98 -9.31
N ARG A 58 1.43 12.83 -8.88
CA ARG A 58 2.86 12.59 -8.73
C ARG A 58 3.37 11.38 -9.49
N LEU A 59 2.49 10.48 -9.92
CA LEU A 59 2.86 9.23 -10.55
C LEU A 59 2.13 9.03 -11.87
N ALA A 60 2.75 8.29 -12.78
CA ALA A 60 2.06 7.86 -13.99
C ALA A 60 0.85 7.01 -13.61
N GLY A 61 -0.20 7.08 -14.43
CA GLY A 61 -1.48 6.47 -14.07
C GLY A 61 -1.41 5.00 -13.71
N PHE A 62 -0.60 4.22 -14.43
CA PHE A 62 -0.50 2.79 -14.16
C PHE A 62 0.22 2.47 -12.84
N LYS A 63 0.89 3.46 -12.25
CA LYS A 63 1.58 3.30 -10.96
C LYS A 63 0.70 3.69 -9.78
N VAL A 64 -0.43 4.31 -10.03
CA VAL A 64 -1.34 4.71 -8.96
C VAL A 64 -1.98 3.47 -8.35
N PRO A 65 -1.95 3.31 -7.02
CA PRO A 65 -2.56 2.14 -6.40
C PRO A 65 -4.04 2.04 -6.72
N LYS A 66 -4.50 0.81 -6.96
CA LYS A 66 -5.91 0.55 -7.25
C LYS A 66 -6.71 0.32 -5.98
N GLY A 67 -6.04 0.16 -4.85
CA GLY A 67 -6.72 -0.01 -3.58
C GLY A 67 -5.81 0.34 -2.42
N MET A 68 -6.41 0.50 -1.25
CA MET A 68 -5.67 0.83 -0.04
C MET A 68 -6.26 0.02 1.12
N THR A 69 -5.38 -0.51 1.95
CA THR A 69 -5.77 -1.14 3.20
C THR A 69 -5.02 -0.45 4.33
N VAL A 70 -5.75 0.00 5.34
CA VAL A 70 -5.14 0.62 6.52
C VAL A 70 -4.94 -0.45 7.57
N LEU A 71 -3.71 -0.56 8.08
CA LEU A 71 -3.34 -1.53 9.10
C LEU A 71 -2.76 -0.81 10.30
N PRO A 72 -2.90 -1.39 11.51
CA PRO A 72 -2.27 -0.79 12.69
C PRO A 72 -0.75 -0.90 12.65
N GLU A 73 -0.23 -1.90 11.95
CA GLU A 73 1.21 -2.07 11.76
C GLU A 73 1.43 -2.98 10.56
N LEU A 74 2.62 -2.89 9.98
CA LEU A 74 3.00 -3.77 8.88
C LEU A 74 3.73 -4.99 9.42
N PRO A 75 3.58 -6.17 8.78
CA PRO A 75 4.35 -7.34 9.19
C PRO A 75 5.83 -7.13 8.93
N LYS A 76 6.65 -7.39 9.93
CA LYS A 76 8.09 -7.17 9.84
C LYS A 76 8.86 -8.33 10.43
N THR A 77 10.09 -8.50 9.93
CA THR A 77 11.02 -9.45 10.52
C THR A 77 11.57 -8.89 11.84
N ALA A 78 12.31 -9.72 12.57
CA ALA A 78 12.95 -9.27 13.80
C ALA A 78 13.89 -8.10 13.58
N THR A 79 14.43 -7.96 12.36
CA THR A 79 15.34 -6.86 12.03
C THR A 79 14.60 -5.64 11.49
N GLY A 80 13.28 -5.67 11.45
CA GLY A 80 12.48 -4.53 11.03
C GLY A 80 12.17 -4.45 9.55
N LYS A 81 12.50 -5.48 8.78
CA LYS A 81 12.22 -5.50 7.35
C LYS A 81 10.78 -5.90 7.08
N ILE A 82 10.10 -5.13 6.24
CA ILE A 82 8.70 -5.42 5.89
C ILE A 82 8.61 -6.71 5.09
N GLN A 83 7.70 -7.58 5.53
CA GLN A 83 7.49 -8.89 4.89
C GLN A 83 6.35 -8.79 3.89
N LYS A 84 6.66 -8.36 2.66
CA LYS A 84 5.64 -8.17 1.64
C LYS A 84 4.92 -9.45 1.26
N TYR A 85 5.59 -10.61 1.38
CA TYR A 85 4.94 -11.85 1.05
C TYR A 85 3.77 -12.13 2.00
N VAL A 86 3.87 -11.68 3.25
CA VAL A 86 2.77 -11.83 4.20
C VAL A 86 1.59 -10.96 3.78
N LEU A 87 1.88 -9.73 3.33
CA LEU A 87 0.82 -8.84 2.86
C LEU A 87 0.12 -9.42 1.63
N ARG A 88 0.88 -10.00 0.72
CA ARG A 88 0.35 -10.55 -0.52
C ARG A 88 -0.53 -11.77 -0.26
N GLY A 89 -0.07 -12.70 0.55
CA GLY A 89 -0.83 -13.88 0.94
C GLY A 89 -1.65 -13.66 2.18
N GLY A 90 -1.19 -12.76 3.04
CA GLY A 90 -1.81 -12.51 4.33
C GLY A 90 -3.23 -11.98 4.24
N ARG A 91 -3.54 -11.29 3.16
CA ARG A 91 -4.90 -10.82 2.94
C ARG A 91 -5.87 -12.00 2.90
N THR A 92 -5.50 -13.05 2.18
CA THR A 92 -6.27 -14.28 2.13
C THR A 92 -6.24 -15.00 3.48
N ALA A 93 -5.08 -15.03 4.12
CA ALA A 93 -4.93 -15.68 5.41
C ALA A 93 -5.78 -14.98 6.47
N ILE A 94 -5.80 -13.64 6.46
CA ILE A 94 -6.62 -12.88 7.38
C ILE A 94 -8.09 -13.16 7.13
N ALA A 95 -8.49 -13.21 5.87
CA ALA A 95 -9.87 -13.49 5.52
C ALA A 95 -10.30 -14.90 5.90
N ALA A 96 -9.37 -15.84 5.95
CA ALA A 96 -9.65 -17.22 6.27
C ALA A 96 -9.81 -17.43 7.79
N GLN A 97 -9.37 -16.48 8.58
CA GLN A 97 -9.48 -16.55 10.02
C GLN A 97 -10.79 -15.94 10.50
#